data_462a3ab6106a4e680798556f8e328a5b
#
_entry.id   462a3ab6106a4e680798556f8e328a5b
#
_cell.length_a   1.000
_cell.length_b   1.000
_cell.length_c   1.000
_cell.angle_alpha   90.00
_cell.angle_beta   90.00
_cell.angle_gamma   90.00
#
_symmetry.space_group_name_H-M   'P 1'
#
loop_
_entity.id
_entity.type
_entity.pdbx_description
1 polymer ?
#
loop_
_entity_poly.entity_id
_entity_poly.type
_entity_poly.pdbx_seq_one_letter_code
_entity_poly.pdbx_strand_id
1 'polypeptide(L)'
;MVQGDLKQLEAIANTSPFVGALDLATFAKDRHVVRNATCSLADLCAVVLGKCLSKNISECTTAAWENVNLTPQQLHYAACDAYVPLLLYHELSKFSIPQHLPSSPTPSMHVLIYNSDHTVAIAVGRISAHPPAPCLVFDGVPLSAHDIIVDISDVLVPGAILLSH
;
A
#
# COMPACT_ATOMS: atom_id res chain seq x y z
N MET A 1 -2.58 2.83 -16.21
CA MET A 1 -1.80 3.92 -16.84
C MET A 1 -0.48 3.39 -17.39
N VAL A 2 0.37 2.78 -16.59
CA VAL A 2 1.70 2.24 -17.00
C VAL A 2 1.64 1.30 -18.23
N GLN A 3 0.63 0.44 -18.35
CA GLN A 3 0.51 -0.48 -19.49
C GLN A 3 0.26 0.23 -20.84
N GLY A 4 -0.40 1.39 -20.84
CA GLY A 4 -0.61 2.18 -22.06
C GLY A 4 0.69 2.79 -22.57
N ASP A 5 1.46 3.36 -21.65
CA ASP A 5 2.73 4.01 -21.96
C ASP A 5 3.77 2.99 -22.44
N LEU A 6 3.80 1.80 -21.83
CA LEU A 6 4.69 0.71 -22.24
C LEU A 6 4.37 0.21 -23.65
N LYS A 7 3.08 0.04 -23.98
CA LYS A 7 2.67 -0.35 -25.35
C LYS A 7 3.09 0.68 -26.41
N GLN A 8 3.03 1.97 -26.07
CA GLN A 8 3.51 3.01 -26.97
C GLN A 8 5.03 2.93 -27.16
N LEU A 9 5.78 2.73 -26.08
CA LEU A 9 7.23 2.54 -26.14
C LEU A 9 7.62 1.29 -26.92
N GLU A 10 6.91 0.18 -26.73
CA GLU A 10 7.09 -1.05 -27.52
C GLU A 10 6.90 -0.80 -29.02
N ALA A 11 5.86 -0.06 -29.37
CA ALA A 11 5.56 0.27 -30.77
C ALA A 11 6.63 1.18 -31.39
N ILE A 12 7.13 2.19 -30.63
CA ILE A 12 8.15 3.12 -31.10
C ILE A 12 9.51 2.41 -31.22
N ALA A 13 9.87 1.62 -30.22
CA ALA A 13 11.16 0.94 -30.16
C ALA A 13 11.22 -0.34 -31.00
N ASN A 14 10.09 -0.78 -31.56
CA ASN A 14 9.95 -2.04 -32.29
C ASN A 14 10.58 -3.24 -31.56
N THR A 15 10.34 -3.31 -30.25
CA THR A 15 10.90 -4.32 -29.34
C THR A 15 9.84 -5.32 -28.92
N SER A 16 10.28 -6.44 -28.34
CA SER A 16 9.42 -7.40 -27.66
C SER A 16 8.73 -6.73 -26.45
N PRO A 17 7.56 -7.23 -26.01
CA PRO A 17 6.86 -6.69 -24.85
C PRO A 17 7.78 -6.55 -23.63
N PHE A 18 7.68 -5.41 -22.96
CA PHE A 18 8.41 -5.20 -21.70
C PHE A 18 7.89 -6.16 -20.62
N VAL A 19 8.79 -6.96 -20.08
CA VAL A 19 8.49 -7.90 -19.01
C VAL A 19 8.91 -7.28 -17.67
N GLY A 20 8.09 -7.44 -16.64
CA GLY A 20 8.41 -6.99 -15.28
C GLY A 20 7.93 -5.57 -14.96
N ALA A 21 7.01 -5.02 -15.74
CA ALA A 21 6.34 -3.77 -15.40
C ALA A 21 5.59 -3.90 -14.06
N LEU A 22 5.85 -3.00 -13.13
CA LEU A 22 5.24 -2.94 -11.82
C LEU A 22 4.39 -1.69 -11.69
N ASP A 23 3.10 -1.86 -11.37
CA ASP A 23 2.23 -0.74 -10.98
C ASP A 23 2.41 -0.45 -9.49
N LEU A 24 2.97 0.73 -9.16
CA LEU A 24 3.27 1.09 -7.78
C LEU A 24 2.02 1.29 -6.90
N ALA A 25 0.90 1.69 -7.49
CA ALA A 25 -0.34 1.84 -6.73
C ALA A 25 -0.89 0.46 -6.32
N THR A 26 -0.87 -0.51 -7.23
CA THR A 26 -1.19 -1.91 -6.92
C THR A 26 -0.20 -2.49 -5.92
N PHE A 27 1.09 -2.24 -6.11
CA PHE A 27 2.15 -2.72 -5.21
C PHE A 27 2.01 -2.19 -3.78
N ALA A 28 1.61 -0.93 -3.63
CA ALA A 28 1.32 -0.31 -2.34
C ALA A 28 0.02 -0.84 -1.71
N LYS A 29 -1.02 -1.06 -2.53
CA LYS A 29 -2.28 -1.66 -2.09
C LYS A 29 -2.08 -3.08 -1.56
N ASP A 30 -1.33 -3.92 -2.26
CA ASP A 30 -1.08 -5.31 -1.86
C ASP A 30 -0.34 -5.39 -0.52
N ARG A 31 0.36 -4.31 -0.14
CA ARG A 31 1.06 -4.17 1.15
C ARG A 31 0.26 -3.38 2.19
N HIS A 32 -1.00 -3.05 1.87
CA HIS A 32 -1.91 -2.26 2.73
C HIS A 32 -1.38 -0.87 3.12
N VAL A 33 -0.43 -0.32 2.36
CA VAL A 33 0.05 1.07 2.56
C VAL A 33 -0.98 2.08 2.06
N VAL A 34 -1.75 1.71 1.03
CA VAL A 34 -2.89 2.48 0.52
C VAL A 34 -4.14 1.60 0.40
N ARG A 35 -5.31 2.22 0.50
CA ARG A 35 -6.60 1.48 0.48
C ARG A 35 -6.98 0.96 -0.91
N ASN A 36 -6.62 1.69 -1.95
CA ASN A 36 -6.97 1.35 -3.34
C ASN A 36 -5.80 1.66 -4.29
N ALA A 37 -5.83 1.06 -5.47
CA ALA A 37 -4.81 1.23 -6.49
C ALA A 37 -5.08 2.41 -7.46
N THR A 38 -5.87 3.41 -7.03
CA THR A 38 -6.18 4.60 -7.84
C THR A 38 -5.33 5.82 -7.49
N CYS A 39 -4.37 5.65 -6.56
CA CYS A 39 -3.48 6.70 -6.12
C CYS A 39 -2.58 7.19 -7.27
N SER A 40 -2.42 8.50 -7.38
CA SER A 40 -1.43 9.10 -8.27
C SER A 40 -0.01 8.96 -7.70
N LEU A 41 1.01 9.19 -8.54
CA LEU A 41 2.41 9.22 -8.08
C LEU A 41 2.61 10.26 -6.96
N ALA A 42 1.94 11.41 -7.06
CA ALA A 42 2.01 12.46 -6.03
C ALA A 42 1.39 12.02 -4.70
N ASP A 43 0.26 11.29 -4.75
CA ASP A 43 -0.39 10.75 -3.55
C ASP A 43 0.51 9.71 -2.87
N LEU A 44 1.10 8.81 -3.64
CA LEU A 44 2.05 7.83 -3.13
C LEU A 44 3.28 8.51 -2.52
N CYS A 45 3.81 9.55 -3.17
CA CYS A 45 4.94 10.32 -2.65
C CYS A 45 4.60 10.95 -1.29
N ALA A 46 3.40 11.51 -1.15
CA ALA A 46 2.94 12.11 0.10
C ALA A 46 2.78 11.06 1.21
N VAL A 47 2.15 9.93 0.91
CA VAL A 47 1.86 8.87 1.90
C VAL A 47 3.13 8.13 2.31
N VAL A 48 3.98 7.75 1.36
CA VAL A 48 5.12 6.84 1.60
C VAL A 48 6.38 7.60 2.00
N LEU A 49 6.64 8.74 1.35
CA LEU A 49 7.86 9.53 1.55
C LEU A 49 7.66 10.76 2.43
N GLY A 50 6.40 11.12 2.75
CA GLY A 50 6.07 12.35 3.48
C GLY A 50 6.45 13.62 2.70
N LYS A 51 6.50 13.55 1.37
CA LYS A 51 6.95 14.64 0.50
C LYS A 51 5.90 15.01 -0.52
N CYS A 52 5.82 16.30 -0.84
CA CYS A 52 4.97 16.80 -1.89
C CYS A 52 5.71 16.77 -3.24
N LEU A 53 5.13 16.05 -4.21
CA LEU A 53 5.59 16.08 -5.58
C LEU A 53 4.86 17.23 -6.29
N SER A 54 5.57 18.32 -6.56
CA SER A 54 4.98 19.48 -7.24
C SER A 54 4.64 19.13 -8.69
N LYS A 55 3.37 19.33 -9.04
CA LYS A 55 2.92 19.29 -10.44
C LYS A 55 2.83 20.71 -10.96
N ASN A 56 3.90 21.23 -11.55
CA ASN A 56 3.86 22.49 -12.25
C ASN A 56 3.13 22.28 -13.60
N ILE A 57 1.87 22.67 -13.67
CA ILE A 57 0.98 22.43 -14.83
C ILE A 57 1.52 23.10 -16.10
N SER A 58 2.22 24.23 -15.99
CA SER A 58 2.80 24.95 -17.12
C SER A 58 3.91 24.18 -17.85
N GLU A 59 4.55 23.23 -17.18
CA GLU A 59 5.69 22.45 -17.72
C GLU A 59 5.24 21.08 -18.22
N CYS A 60 4.00 20.66 -17.91
CA CYS A 60 3.43 19.39 -18.34
C CYS A 60 2.76 19.47 -19.72
N THR A 61 2.73 20.64 -20.38
CA THR A 61 2.08 20.78 -21.68
C THR A 61 2.94 20.19 -22.80
N THR A 62 2.32 19.38 -23.66
CA THR A 62 2.96 18.59 -24.71
C THR A 62 3.86 19.42 -25.63
N ALA A 63 3.43 20.64 -26.00
CA ALA A 63 4.18 21.52 -26.89
C ALA A 63 5.54 21.99 -26.32
N ALA A 64 5.66 22.06 -25.00
CA ALA A 64 6.91 22.49 -24.36
C ALA A 64 8.02 21.42 -24.43
N TRP A 65 7.66 20.15 -24.60
CA TRP A 65 8.61 19.02 -24.67
C TRP A 65 9.17 18.78 -26.08
N GLU A 66 8.62 19.42 -27.10
CA GLU A 66 9.11 19.35 -28.49
C GLU A 66 10.33 20.25 -28.72
N ASN A 67 10.69 21.10 -27.78
CA ASN A 67 11.86 21.95 -27.87
C ASN A 67 13.17 21.14 -27.75
N VAL A 68 14.10 21.45 -28.62
CA VAL A 68 15.45 20.82 -28.61
C VAL A 68 16.19 21.11 -27.29
N ASN A 69 15.98 22.29 -26.72
CA ASN A 69 16.57 22.69 -25.45
C ASN A 69 15.48 22.74 -24.37
N LEU A 70 15.54 21.82 -23.43
CA LEU A 70 14.64 21.79 -22.29
C LEU A 70 15.08 22.80 -21.23
N THR A 71 14.14 23.42 -20.54
CA THR A 71 14.44 24.29 -19.40
C THR A 71 14.95 23.50 -18.21
N PRO A 72 15.68 24.12 -17.28
CA PRO A 72 16.10 23.46 -16.03
C PRO A 72 14.94 22.88 -15.24
N GLN A 73 13.76 23.52 -15.26
CA GLN A 73 12.53 23.08 -14.60
C GLN A 73 11.99 21.79 -15.26
N GLN A 74 11.97 21.74 -16.61
CA GLN A 74 11.58 20.54 -17.34
C GLN A 74 12.54 19.36 -17.05
N LEU A 75 13.83 19.62 -17.03
CA LEU A 75 14.84 18.60 -16.68
C LEU A 75 14.64 18.11 -15.24
N HIS A 76 14.39 19.01 -14.29
CA HIS A 76 14.10 18.65 -12.91
C HIS A 76 12.81 17.81 -12.81
N TYR A 77 11.75 18.23 -13.49
CA TYR A 77 10.49 17.48 -13.53
C TYR A 77 10.69 16.07 -14.06
N ALA A 78 11.34 15.91 -15.22
CA ALA A 78 11.63 14.60 -15.81
C ALA A 78 12.50 13.72 -14.89
N ALA A 79 13.48 14.32 -14.23
CA ALA A 79 14.31 13.61 -13.25
C ALA A 79 13.52 13.13 -12.05
N CYS A 80 12.59 13.96 -11.53
CA CYS A 80 11.70 13.56 -10.44
C CYS A 80 10.75 12.43 -10.85
N ASP A 81 10.15 12.53 -12.04
CA ASP A 81 9.24 11.50 -12.56
C ASP A 81 9.95 10.16 -12.79
N ALA A 82 11.24 10.17 -13.08
CA ALA A 82 12.04 8.95 -13.22
C ALA A 82 12.52 8.40 -11.86
N TYR A 83 12.92 9.28 -10.95
CA TYR A 83 13.58 8.89 -9.69
C TYR A 83 12.60 8.55 -8.55
N VAL A 84 11.50 9.31 -8.43
CA VAL A 84 10.51 9.11 -7.36
C VAL A 84 9.90 7.72 -7.38
N PRO A 85 9.51 7.13 -8.54
CA PRO A 85 9.04 5.75 -8.58
C PRO A 85 10.03 4.72 -8.03
N LEU A 86 11.33 4.92 -8.28
CA LEU A 86 12.36 4.04 -7.75
C LEU A 86 12.46 4.13 -6.22
N LEU A 87 12.43 5.35 -5.67
CA LEU A 87 12.40 5.55 -4.22
C LEU A 87 11.17 4.92 -3.58
N LEU A 88 10.00 5.13 -4.19
CA LEU A 88 8.74 4.53 -3.72
C LEU A 88 8.82 3.01 -3.72
N TYR A 89 9.34 2.41 -4.79
CA TYR A 89 9.55 0.97 -4.85
C TYR A 89 10.44 0.47 -3.70
N HIS A 90 11.56 1.14 -3.43
CA HIS A 90 12.47 0.76 -2.35
C HIS A 90 11.81 0.88 -0.98
N GLU A 91 11.07 1.95 -0.72
CA GLU A 91 10.36 2.11 0.56
C GLU A 91 9.23 1.08 0.71
N LEU A 92 8.41 0.91 -0.32
CA LEU A 92 7.32 -0.06 -0.31
C LEU A 92 7.80 -1.51 -0.20
N SER A 93 8.99 -1.83 -0.71
CA SER A 93 9.58 -3.17 -0.61
C SER A 93 9.94 -3.57 0.83
N LYS A 94 10.01 -2.61 1.75
CA LYS A 94 10.22 -2.88 3.19
C LYS A 94 8.97 -3.45 3.87
N PHE A 95 7.80 -3.29 3.26
CA PHE A 95 6.54 -3.82 3.77
C PHE A 95 6.28 -5.20 3.17
N SER A 96 6.02 -6.18 4.02
CA SER A 96 5.60 -7.51 3.58
C SER A 96 4.14 -7.49 3.12
N ILE A 97 3.79 -8.38 2.19
CA ILE A 97 2.39 -8.64 1.85
C ILE A 97 1.78 -9.41 3.02
N PRO A 98 0.66 -8.93 3.61
CA PRO A 98 -0.03 -9.65 4.66
C PRO A 98 -0.47 -11.03 4.16
N GLN A 99 -0.24 -12.03 4.97
CA GLN A 99 -0.63 -13.41 4.69
C GLN A 99 -1.76 -13.83 5.63
N HIS A 100 -2.53 -14.82 5.22
CA HIS A 100 -3.50 -15.43 6.11
C HIS A 100 -2.82 -15.99 7.35
N LEU A 101 -3.53 -15.89 8.48
CA LEU A 101 -3.03 -16.41 9.74
C LEU A 101 -2.79 -17.93 9.60
N PRO A 102 -1.65 -18.46 10.06
CA PRO A 102 -1.41 -19.88 10.06
C PRO A 102 -2.39 -20.62 10.99
N SER A 103 -2.62 -21.89 10.73
CA SER A 103 -3.53 -22.72 11.54
C SER A 103 -3.11 -22.82 13.02
N SER A 104 -1.85 -22.56 13.32
CA SER A 104 -1.30 -22.52 14.69
C SER A 104 -0.50 -21.23 14.85
N PRO A 105 -1.17 -20.11 15.11
CA PRO A 105 -0.50 -18.84 15.30
C PRO A 105 0.30 -18.82 16.60
N THR A 106 1.46 -18.18 16.57
CA THR A 106 2.32 -18.06 17.75
C THR A 106 2.03 -16.77 18.53
N PRO A 107 2.14 -16.79 19.86
CA PRO A 107 2.05 -15.59 20.68
C PRO A 107 2.97 -14.47 20.19
N SER A 108 2.55 -13.24 20.36
CA SER A 108 3.25 -12.01 19.93
C SER A 108 3.39 -11.82 18.42
N MET A 109 2.83 -12.70 17.58
CA MET A 109 2.76 -12.49 16.13
C MET A 109 1.96 -11.22 15.84
N HIS A 110 2.51 -10.35 14.98
CA HIS A 110 1.81 -9.15 14.52
C HIS A 110 0.70 -9.53 13.55
N VAL A 111 -0.48 -8.96 13.74
CA VAL A 111 -1.65 -9.24 12.92
C VAL A 111 -2.36 -7.96 12.51
N LEU A 112 -2.97 -8.02 11.32
CA LEU A 112 -3.93 -7.03 10.84
C LEU A 112 -5.33 -7.61 11.00
N ILE A 113 -6.22 -6.82 11.56
CA ILE A 113 -7.63 -7.16 11.71
C ILE A 113 -8.40 -6.45 10.61
N TYR A 114 -9.21 -7.20 9.89
CA TYR A 114 -10.04 -6.71 8.80
C TYR A 114 -11.50 -6.61 9.23
N ASN A 115 -12.25 -5.79 8.50
CA ASN A 115 -13.73 -5.79 8.58
C ASN A 115 -14.28 -7.16 8.12
N SER A 116 -15.57 -7.40 8.36
CA SER A 116 -16.25 -8.64 7.99
C SER A 116 -16.11 -9.04 6.52
N ASP A 117 -15.98 -8.07 5.63
CA ASP A 117 -15.85 -8.28 4.18
C ASP A 117 -14.40 -8.51 3.75
N HIS A 118 -13.45 -8.53 4.67
CA HIS A 118 -12.00 -8.67 4.43
C HIS A 118 -11.41 -7.64 3.46
N THR A 119 -12.05 -6.46 3.32
CA THR A 119 -11.66 -5.44 2.35
C THR A 119 -10.83 -4.31 2.94
N VAL A 120 -11.02 -4.01 4.23
CA VAL A 120 -10.37 -2.88 4.91
C VAL A 120 -9.75 -3.35 6.21
N ALA A 121 -8.46 -3.09 6.39
CA ALA A 121 -7.80 -3.28 7.68
C ALA A 121 -8.31 -2.21 8.65
N ILE A 122 -8.87 -2.64 9.78
CA ILE A 122 -9.50 -1.77 10.78
C ILE A 122 -8.63 -1.57 12.01
N ALA A 123 -7.75 -2.52 12.32
CA ALA A 123 -6.84 -2.44 13.45
C ALA A 123 -5.57 -3.25 13.23
N VAL A 124 -4.56 -2.95 14.02
CA VAL A 124 -3.34 -3.76 14.15
C VAL A 124 -3.18 -4.21 15.60
N GLY A 125 -2.61 -5.37 15.79
CA GLY A 125 -2.39 -5.93 17.11
C GLY A 125 -1.35 -7.04 17.12
N ARG A 126 -1.31 -7.73 18.25
CA ARG A 126 -0.48 -8.94 18.42
C ARG A 126 -1.32 -10.04 19.01
N ILE A 127 -1.03 -11.27 18.61
CA ILE A 127 -1.65 -12.43 19.24
C ILE A 127 -1.24 -12.46 20.71
N SER A 128 -2.25 -12.50 21.59
CA SER A 128 -2.02 -12.53 23.03
C SER A 128 -1.27 -13.81 23.44
N ALA A 129 -0.38 -13.67 24.42
CA ALA A 129 0.26 -14.81 25.03
C ALA A 129 -0.68 -15.59 25.96
N HIS A 130 -1.84 -15.00 26.29
CA HIS A 130 -2.80 -15.60 27.18
C HIS A 130 -3.89 -16.31 26.35
N PRO A 131 -4.06 -17.61 26.51
CA PRO A 131 -5.19 -18.31 25.89
C PRO A 131 -6.50 -17.77 26.48
N PRO A 132 -7.62 -17.85 25.72
CA PRO A 132 -8.90 -17.47 26.27
C PRO A 132 -9.20 -18.26 27.55
N ALA A 133 -9.57 -17.55 28.62
CA ALA A 133 -9.94 -18.22 29.85
C ALA A 133 -11.20 -19.06 29.58
N PRO A 134 -11.33 -20.26 30.17
CA PRO A 134 -12.46 -21.15 29.88
C PRO A 134 -13.83 -20.58 30.24
N CYS A 135 -13.88 -19.49 30.97
CA CYS A 135 -15.13 -18.81 31.39
C CYS A 135 -15.41 -17.51 30.61
N LEU A 136 -14.57 -17.13 29.64
CA LEU A 136 -14.82 -15.93 28.86
C LEU A 136 -16.01 -16.17 27.92
N VAL A 137 -17.01 -15.31 28.04
CA VAL A 137 -18.19 -15.29 27.20
C VAL A 137 -18.16 -13.98 26.42
N PHE A 138 -18.28 -14.06 25.10
CA PHE A 138 -18.33 -12.91 24.22
C PHE A 138 -19.69 -12.85 23.55
N ASP A 139 -20.41 -11.75 23.73
CA ASP A 139 -21.79 -11.56 23.19
C ASP A 139 -22.72 -12.75 23.45
N GLY A 140 -22.63 -13.31 24.67
CA GLY A 140 -23.42 -14.48 25.07
C GLY A 140 -22.88 -15.83 24.53
N VAL A 141 -21.80 -15.84 23.77
CA VAL A 141 -21.17 -17.05 23.23
C VAL A 141 -19.87 -17.35 23.99
N PRO A 142 -19.73 -18.56 24.57
CA PRO A 142 -18.47 -18.94 25.24
C PRO A 142 -17.36 -19.04 24.21
N LEU A 143 -16.19 -18.45 24.53
CA LEU A 143 -15.00 -18.57 23.71
C LEU A 143 -14.48 -20.01 23.73
N SER A 144 -14.13 -20.52 22.57
CA SER A 144 -13.57 -21.85 22.38
C SER A 144 -12.03 -21.83 22.40
N ALA A 145 -11.41 -22.98 22.52
CA ALA A 145 -9.95 -23.11 22.43
C ALA A 145 -9.40 -22.74 21.03
N HIS A 146 -10.27 -22.56 20.04
CA HIS A 146 -9.90 -22.17 18.67
C HIS A 146 -9.98 -20.65 18.45
N ASP A 147 -10.55 -19.91 19.40
CA ASP A 147 -10.63 -18.46 19.32
C ASP A 147 -9.26 -17.85 19.68
N ILE A 148 -8.93 -16.79 18.97
CA ILE A 148 -7.64 -16.13 19.12
C ILE A 148 -7.86 -14.76 19.73
N ILE A 149 -7.22 -14.52 20.86
CA ILE A 149 -7.21 -13.20 21.49
C ILE A 149 -6.12 -12.36 20.85
N VAL A 150 -6.47 -11.12 20.48
CA VAL A 150 -5.54 -10.15 19.91
C VAL A 150 -5.48 -8.93 20.81
N ASP A 151 -4.29 -8.62 21.28
CA ASP A 151 -4.00 -7.36 21.98
C ASP A 151 -3.87 -6.24 20.95
N ILE A 152 -4.85 -5.34 20.87
CA ILE A 152 -4.90 -4.25 19.89
C ILE A 152 -3.85 -3.20 20.27
N SER A 153 -3.01 -2.86 19.29
CA SER A 153 -2.01 -1.79 19.43
C SER A 153 -2.46 -0.47 18.83
N ASP A 154 -3.25 -0.51 17.74
CA ASP A 154 -3.76 0.70 17.10
C ASP A 154 -5.03 0.42 16.30
N VAL A 155 -5.91 1.43 16.21
CA VAL A 155 -7.14 1.41 15.43
C VAL A 155 -6.98 2.26 14.18
N LEU A 156 -6.99 1.63 13.01
CA LEU A 156 -6.69 2.27 11.73
C LEU A 156 -7.86 3.05 11.13
N VAL A 157 -9.09 2.70 11.51
CA VAL A 157 -10.30 3.33 11.00
C VAL A 157 -11.03 4.00 12.16
N PRO A 158 -11.13 5.35 12.18
CA PRO A 158 -11.88 6.06 13.21
C PRO A 158 -13.32 5.56 13.30
N GLY A 159 -13.78 5.26 14.51
CA GLY A 159 -15.13 4.76 14.75
C GLY A 159 -15.35 3.27 14.44
N ALA A 160 -14.31 2.52 14.09
CA ALA A 160 -14.39 1.07 14.02
C ALA A 160 -14.71 0.52 15.42
N ILE A 161 -15.80 -0.24 15.51
CA ILE A 161 -16.16 -0.94 16.74
C ILE A 161 -15.31 -2.20 16.81
N LEU A 162 -14.33 -2.17 17.68
CA LEU A 162 -13.60 -3.36 18.09
C LEU A 162 -14.25 -3.85 19.36
N LEU A 163 -14.65 -5.10 19.35
CA LEU A 163 -15.23 -5.72 20.52
C LEU A 163 -14.12 -5.85 21.57
N SER A 164 -14.15 -4.99 22.58
CA SER A 164 -13.21 -5.02 23.72
C SER A 164 -13.92 -5.62 24.93
N HIS A 165 -13.18 -6.40 25.68
CA HIS A 165 -13.58 -6.85 27.03
C HIS A 165 -13.15 -5.83 28.07
#